data_3bc5e59f45c0f3007b17bc0c3a6528d1
#
_entry.id   3bc5e59f45c0f3007b17bc0c3a6528d1
#
_cell.length_a   1.000
_cell.length_b   1.000
_cell.length_c   1.000
_cell.angle_alpha   90.00
_cell.angle_beta   90.00
_cell.angle_gamma   90.00
#
_symmetry.space_group_name_H-M   'P 1'
#
loop_
_entity.id
_entity.type
_entity.pdbx_description
1 polymer ?
#
loop_
_entity_poly.entity_id
_entity_poly.type
_entity_poly.pdbx_seq_one_letter_code
_entity_poly.pdbx_strand_id
1 'polypeptide(L)'
;MKGKRVVLAGFYPPPFAGEPVHVMQLAQLLRDHGLSVQILNLNRQASPSQDYHHSGGRLGLLWRLLTLADRAAILHLHTNGHSRKSWLMILVASLAGRFRDVTAVLTLHSGLLPGYVAGFGTIERRLARWILRPFTRIICANPEICRSVKAIGSVGVQTSVIPAFLGVSHAPELSPQDRTLSEGFRPLLVAVAGGEEDPERGLAVVLRAVQQLVPVHPDLGTILMGWQVGPKTRPLIQELGLADHAVCLGEVSHDRCLALLRASDVVVRSTFVDGDAITVREALAFGVPVVASDTDFRPEGVTLFRRGDVSDLAVKLSHVLAQPTGRDPSRRPAHDQSASMWELYAELLGSENTASGLVQPPPRPAAST
;
A
#
# COMPACT_ATOMS: atom_id res chain seq x y z
N MET A 1 -11.42 -24.54 -10.67
CA MET A 1 -10.30 -23.81 -10.02
C MET A 1 -9.95 -24.29 -8.64
N LYS A 2 -10.87 -24.96 -7.91
CA LYS A 2 -10.58 -25.49 -6.55
C LYS A 2 -9.32 -26.37 -6.55
N GLY A 3 -8.38 -26.04 -5.68
CA GLY A 3 -7.14 -26.78 -5.49
C GLY A 3 -5.90 -26.29 -6.26
N LYS A 4 -6.02 -25.32 -7.17
CA LYS A 4 -4.84 -24.70 -7.79
C LYS A 4 -4.08 -23.88 -6.74
N ARG A 5 -2.76 -24.03 -6.72
CA ARG A 5 -1.89 -23.40 -5.71
C ARG A 5 -1.26 -22.13 -6.26
N VAL A 6 -1.33 -21.05 -5.48
CA VAL A 6 -0.66 -19.78 -5.71
C VAL A 6 0.40 -19.56 -4.64
N VAL A 7 1.60 -19.15 -5.06
CA VAL A 7 2.67 -18.73 -4.15
C VAL A 7 2.82 -17.21 -4.27
N LEU A 8 2.55 -16.50 -3.18
CA LEU A 8 2.82 -15.07 -3.05
C LEU A 8 4.16 -14.88 -2.36
N ALA A 9 5.13 -14.28 -3.05
CA ALA A 9 6.42 -13.94 -2.50
C ALA A 9 6.52 -12.41 -2.34
N GLY A 10 6.58 -11.90 -1.12
CA GLY A 10 6.59 -10.47 -0.82
C GLY A 10 6.81 -10.21 0.66
N PHE A 11 6.87 -8.95 1.07
CA PHE A 11 6.80 -8.62 2.47
C PHE A 11 5.39 -8.95 3.00
N TYR A 12 5.34 -9.45 4.24
CA TYR A 12 4.08 -9.77 4.95
C TYR A 12 4.11 -9.16 6.35
N PRO A 13 3.00 -8.63 6.85
CA PRO A 13 2.98 -7.96 8.15
C PRO A 13 3.44 -8.87 9.31
N PRO A 14 4.00 -8.31 10.40
CA PRO A 14 4.51 -6.96 10.54
C PRO A 14 5.83 -6.73 9.79
N PRO A 15 6.22 -5.49 9.43
CA PRO A 15 5.54 -4.22 9.67
C PRO A 15 4.34 -3.99 8.75
N PHE A 16 3.34 -3.20 9.25
CA PHE A 16 2.17 -2.82 8.47
C PHE A 16 2.50 -1.61 7.58
N ALA A 17 2.83 -1.88 6.33
CA ALA A 17 3.11 -0.90 5.29
C ALA A 17 2.34 -1.28 4.01
N GLY A 18 2.36 -0.46 2.98
CA GLY A 18 1.55 -0.65 1.78
C GLY A 18 1.71 -2.03 1.12
N GLU A 19 2.95 -2.45 0.77
CA GLU A 19 3.20 -3.76 0.15
C GLU A 19 2.78 -4.93 1.06
N PRO A 20 3.18 -5.00 2.36
CA PRO A 20 2.74 -6.07 3.26
C PRO A 20 1.22 -6.19 3.40
N VAL A 21 0.52 -5.07 3.56
CA VAL A 21 -0.94 -5.05 3.66
C VAL A 21 -1.58 -5.54 2.35
N HIS A 22 -1.07 -5.10 1.21
CA HIS A 22 -1.56 -5.59 -0.09
C HIS A 22 -1.38 -7.11 -0.24
N VAL A 23 -0.22 -7.67 0.11
CA VAL A 23 0.03 -9.13 0.03
C VAL A 23 -0.92 -9.89 0.96
N MET A 24 -1.17 -9.36 2.16
CA MET A 24 -2.12 -9.94 3.11
C MET A 24 -3.55 -9.94 2.56
N GLN A 25 -4.02 -8.80 2.06
CA GLN A 25 -5.36 -8.68 1.46
C GLN A 25 -5.52 -9.54 0.21
N LEU A 26 -4.50 -9.59 -0.65
CA LEU A 26 -4.49 -10.44 -1.83
C LEU A 26 -4.56 -11.93 -1.47
N ALA A 27 -3.80 -12.36 -0.45
CA ALA A 27 -3.86 -13.74 0.01
C ALA A 27 -5.27 -14.11 0.48
N GLN A 28 -5.94 -13.22 1.21
CA GLN A 28 -7.31 -13.42 1.65
C GLN A 28 -8.28 -13.47 0.46
N LEU A 29 -8.21 -12.50 -0.46
CA LEU A 29 -9.03 -12.47 -1.67
C LEU A 29 -8.94 -13.79 -2.45
N LEU A 30 -7.75 -14.31 -2.65
CA LEU A 30 -7.54 -15.54 -3.40
C LEU A 30 -8.06 -16.78 -2.66
N ARG A 31 -7.92 -16.81 -1.32
CA ARG A 31 -8.50 -17.88 -0.47
C ARG A 31 -10.02 -17.87 -0.52
N ASP A 32 -10.64 -16.70 -0.47
CA ASP A 32 -12.10 -16.53 -0.55
C ASP A 32 -12.66 -17.05 -1.90
N HIS A 33 -11.83 -16.98 -2.97
CA HIS A 33 -12.14 -17.59 -4.26
C HIS A 33 -11.74 -19.08 -4.38
N GLY A 34 -11.38 -19.73 -3.28
CA GLY A 34 -11.12 -21.17 -3.21
C GLY A 34 -9.75 -21.61 -3.71
N LEU A 35 -8.78 -20.70 -3.82
CA LEU A 35 -7.40 -21.04 -4.17
C LEU A 35 -6.59 -21.43 -2.91
N SER A 36 -5.63 -22.33 -3.08
CA SER A 36 -4.65 -22.65 -2.05
C SER A 36 -3.50 -21.64 -2.11
N VAL A 37 -3.39 -20.76 -1.12
CA VAL A 37 -2.38 -19.68 -1.11
C VAL A 37 -1.29 -19.98 -0.10
N GLN A 38 -0.06 -20.04 -0.56
CA GLN A 38 1.15 -20.08 0.26
C GLN A 38 1.88 -18.74 0.17
N ILE A 39 2.34 -18.24 1.31
CA ILE A 39 3.05 -16.97 1.40
C ILE A 39 4.51 -17.25 1.72
N LEU A 40 5.42 -16.68 0.93
CA LEU A 40 6.85 -16.63 1.23
C LEU A 40 7.20 -15.21 1.67
N ASN A 41 7.35 -15.02 2.99
CA ASN A 41 7.70 -13.72 3.55
C ASN A 41 9.17 -13.41 3.31
N LEU A 42 9.42 -12.31 2.60
CA LEU A 42 10.74 -11.83 2.23
C LEU A 42 11.38 -10.95 3.32
N ASN A 43 10.62 -10.61 4.38
CA ASN A 43 11.16 -9.91 5.54
C ASN A 43 12.01 -10.87 6.37
N ARG A 44 13.33 -10.63 6.37
CA ARG A 44 14.30 -11.47 7.09
C ARG A 44 14.22 -11.32 8.61
N GLN A 45 13.65 -10.24 9.10
CA GLN A 45 13.49 -9.93 10.52
C GLN A 45 12.13 -10.40 11.05
N ALA A 46 11.27 -10.95 10.18
CA ALA A 46 9.98 -11.47 10.59
C ALA A 46 10.14 -12.65 11.55
N SER A 47 9.33 -12.69 12.57
CA SER A 47 9.24 -13.82 13.50
C SER A 47 8.65 -15.05 12.79
N PRO A 48 8.97 -16.28 13.19
CA PRO A 48 8.30 -17.47 12.68
C PRO A 48 6.78 -17.38 12.87
N SER A 49 6.01 -17.75 11.84
CA SER A 49 4.55 -17.77 11.87
C SER A 49 4.02 -18.99 11.11
N GLN A 50 2.79 -19.38 11.41
CA GLN A 50 2.06 -20.39 10.63
C GLN A 50 1.44 -19.78 9.35
N ASP A 51 1.32 -18.48 9.28
CA ASP A 51 0.70 -17.78 8.15
C ASP A 51 1.58 -17.73 6.92
N TYR A 52 2.90 -17.89 7.09
CA TYR A 52 3.86 -17.77 5.99
C TYR A 52 5.12 -18.64 6.18
N HIS A 53 5.75 -18.97 5.07
CA HIS A 53 7.09 -19.53 5.05
C HIS A 53 8.13 -18.42 5.18
N HIS A 54 9.06 -18.56 6.10
CA HIS A 54 10.17 -17.62 6.27
C HIS A 54 11.24 -17.85 5.20
N SER A 55 11.80 -16.80 4.62
CA SER A 55 12.78 -16.90 3.51
C SER A 55 14.12 -17.56 3.90
N GLY A 56 14.51 -17.53 5.16
CA GLY A 56 15.74 -18.20 5.67
C GLY A 56 16.99 -17.60 5.08
N GLY A 57 17.64 -16.76 4.93
CA GLY A 57 18.85 -16.23 4.26
C GLY A 57 18.78 -16.27 2.73
N ARG A 58 19.87 -15.86 2.06
CA ARG A 58 19.89 -15.73 0.59
C ARG A 58 19.74 -17.06 -0.15
N LEU A 59 20.44 -18.10 0.32
CA LEU A 59 20.36 -19.45 -0.25
C LEU A 59 19.02 -20.12 0.10
N GLY A 60 18.52 -19.91 1.33
CA GLY A 60 17.23 -20.39 1.76
C GLY A 60 16.08 -19.80 0.95
N LEU A 61 16.15 -18.53 0.57
CA LEU A 61 15.19 -17.89 -0.30
C LEU A 61 15.10 -18.57 -1.68
N LEU A 62 16.25 -18.76 -2.33
CA LEU A 62 16.32 -19.44 -3.63
C LEU A 62 15.74 -20.85 -3.56
N TRP A 63 16.18 -21.62 -2.58
CA TRP A 63 15.70 -22.99 -2.36
C TRP A 63 14.19 -23.05 -2.11
N ARG A 64 13.67 -22.15 -1.25
CA ARG A 64 12.24 -22.09 -0.96
C ARG A 64 11.43 -21.64 -2.17
N LEU A 65 11.87 -20.64 -2.93
CA LEU A 65 11.21 -20.25 -4.16
C LEU A 65 11.11 -21.42 -5.14
N LEU A 66 12.19 -22.16 -5.33
CA LEU A 66 12.21 -23.33 -6.22
C LEU A 66 11.33 -24.46 -5.74
N THR A 67 11.33 -24.76 -4.44
CA THR A 67 10.52 -25.84 -3.87
C THR A 67 9.04 -25.51 -3.78
N LEU A 68 8.70 -24.26 -3.46
CA LEU A 68 7.30 -23.81 -3.45
C LEU A 68 6.74 -23.68 -4.86
N ALA A 69 7.54 -23.19 -5.82
CA ALA A 69 7.14 -23.08 -7.22
C ALA A 69 6.89 -24.44 -7.89
N ASP A 70 7.51 -25.53 -7.42
CA ASP A 70 7.46 -26.85 -8.04
C ASP A 70 6.03 -27.41 -8.26
N ARG A 71 5.07 -26.95 -7.48
CA ARG A 71 3.67 -27.39 -7.59
C ARG A 71 2.70 -26.20 -7.67
N ALA A 72 3.21 -25.00 -7.89
CA ALA A 72 2.38 -23.81 -8.01
C ALA A 72 1.84 -23.68 -9.42
N ALA A 73 0.61 -23.22 -9.57
CA ALA A 73 0.07 -22.76 -10.85
C ALA A 73 0.57 -21.33 -11.16
N ILE A 74 0.69 -20.49 -10.10
CA ILE A 74 1.17 -19.11 -10.20
C ILE A 74 2.23 -18.87 -9.12
N LEU A 75 3.34 -18.26 -9.52
CA LEU A 75 4.33 -17.62 -8.64
C LEU A 75 4.21 -16.11 -8.81
N HIS A 76 3.74 -15.40 -7.79
CA HIS A 76 3.58 -13.96 -7.82
C HIS A 76 4.57 -13.29 -6.88
N LEU A 77 5.53 -12.56 -7.44
CA LEU A 77 6.49 -11.76 -6.69
C LEU A 77 5.98 -10.33 -6.51
N HIS A 78 5.97 -9.85 -5.27
CA HIS A 78 5.76 -8.45 -4.92
C HIS A 78 7.09 -7.83 -4.51
N THR A 79 7.41 -6.65 -5.01
CA THR A 79 8.64 -5.93 -4.64
C THR A 79 8.57 -4.45 -4.99
N ASN A 80 9.44 -3.68 -4.34
CA ASN A 80 9.59 -2.26 -4.61
C ASN A 80 10.31 -1.95 -5.93
N GLY A 81 11.24 -2.80 -6.39
CA GLY A 81 11.91 -2.67 -7.67
C GLY A 81 12.99 -1.57 -7.76
N HIS A 82 13.20 -0.74 -6.74
CA HIS A 82 14.12 0.41 -6.77
C HIS A 82 15.49 0.14 -6.12
N SER A 83 15.93 -1.11 -6.08
CA SER A 83 17.23 -1.47 -5.52
C SER A 83 17.84 -2.69 -6.20
N ARG A 84 19.18 -2.83 -6.12
CA ARG A 84 19.88 -4.04 -6.61
C ARG A 84 19.38 -5.32 -5.95
N LYS A 85 18.96 -5.26 -4.68
CA LYS A 85 18.39 -6.41 -3.95
C LYS A 85 17.04 -6.82 -4.55
N SER A 86 16.17 -5.85 -4.86
CA SER A 86 14.90 -6.10 -5.53
C SER A 86 15.10 -6.76 -6.90
N TRP A 87 16.06 -6.28 -7.70
CA TRP A 87 16.36 -6.85 -9.01
C TRP A 87 16.95 -8.26 -8.93
N LEU A 88 17.74 -8.57 -7.89
CA LEU A 88 18.18 -9.95 -7.63
C LEU A 88 17.00 -10.86 -7.32
N MET A 89 16.01 -10.39 -6.56
CA MET A 89 14.81 -11.16 -6.26
C MET A 89 13.95 -11.37 -7.51
N ILE A 90 13.80 -10.32 -8.34
CA ILE A 90 13.12 -10.43 -9.63
C ILE A 90 13.83 -11.47 -10.53
N LEU A 91 15.15 -11.45 -10.58
CA LEU A 91 15.94 -12.46 -11.31
C LEU A 91 15.66 -13.88 -10.79
N VAL A 92 15.70 -14.10 -9.48
CA VAL A 92 15.45 -15.42 -8.88
C VAL A 92 14.02 -15.92 -9.20
N ALA A 93 13.02 -15.06 -9.08
CA ALA A 93 11.64 -15.41 -9.43
C ALA A 93 11.47 -15.68 -10.93
N SER A 94 12.13 -14.90 -11.79
CA SER A 94 12.21 -15.09 -13.23
C SER A 94 12.78 -16.47 -13.60
N LEU A 95 13.89 -16.85 -12.98
CA LEU A 95 14.51 -18.15 -13.17
C LEU A 95 13.62 -19.30 -12.64
N ALA A 96 13.01 -19.12 -11.47
CA ALA A 96 12.07 -20.09 -10.92
C ALA A 96 10.90 -20.32 -11.86
N GLY A 97 10.29 -19.25 -12.40
CA GLY A 97 9.23 -19.34 -13.41
C GLY A 97 9.67 -20.13 -14.63
N ARG A 98 10.86 -19.82 -15.16
CA ARG A 98 11.41 -20.48 -16.35
C ARG A 98 11.74 -21.98 -16.14
N PHE A 99 12.33 -22.35 -15.00
CA PHE A 99 12.79 -23.73 -14.76
C PHE A 99 11.72 -24.65 -14.21
N ARG A 100 10.64 -24.11 -13.65
CA ARG A 100 9.56 -24.88 -13.03
C ARG A 100 8.27 -24.90 -13.84
N ASP A 101 8.27 -24.24 -15.00
CA ASP A 101 7.09 -24.13 -15.88
C ASP A 101 5.86 -23.62 -15.13
N VAL A 102 6.05 -22.56 -14.32
CA VAL A 102 4.98 -21.92 -13.58
C VAL A 102 4.69 -20.54 -14.14
N THR A 103 3.44 -20.12 -14.11
CA THR A 103 3.04 -18.75 -14.49
C THR A 103 3.65 -17.76 -13.52
N ALA A 104 4.62 -16.98 -13.98
CA ALA A 104 5.29 -15.96 -13.17
C ALA A 104 4.63 -14.60 -13.32
N VAL A 105 4.26 -13.99 -12.20
CA VAL A 105 3.66 -12.64 -12.09
C VAL A 105 4.55 -11.77 -11.23
N LEU A 106 4.67 -10.49 -11.59
CA LEU A 106 5.45 -9.50 -10.84
C LEU A 106 4.59 -8.28 -10.54
N THR A 107 4.50 -7.87 -9.27
CA THR A 107 3.93 -6.57 -8.89
C THR A 107 5.03 -5.62 -8.40
N LEU A 108 5.03 -4.40 -8.93
CA LEU A 108 5.95 -3.32 -8.59
C LEU A 108 5.22 -2.21 -7.86
N HIS A 109 5.66 -1.90 -6.62
CA HIS A 109 4.93 -1.04 -5.70
C HIS A 109 5.52 0.37 -5.54
N SER A 110 6.83 0.56 -5.79
CA SER A 110 7.51 1.78 -5.35
C SER A 110 7.49 2.93 -6.36
N GLY A 111 7.09 4.10 -5.92
CA GLY A 111 7.24 5.36 -6.66
C GLY A 111 8.71 5.78 -6.91
N LEU A 112 9.68 5.17 -6.21
CA LEU A 112 11.11 5.39 -6.48
C LEU A 112 11.63 4.62 -7.71
N LEU A 113 10.88 3.62 -8.19
CA LEU A 113 11.27 2.81 -9.35
C LEU A 113 11.54 3.63 -10.61
N PRO A 114 10.70 4.62 -11.00
CA PRO A 114 10.95 5.42 -12.19
C PRO A 114 12.32 6.10 -12.19
N GLY A 115 12.68 6.77 -11.11
CA GLY A 115 13.97 7.41 -10.94
C GLY A 115 15.15 6.40 -10.97
N TYR A 116 14.97 5.24 -10.32
CA TYR A 116 15.98 4.18 -10.30
C TYR A 116 16.25 3.62 -11.70
N VAL A 117 15.21 3.31 -12.46
CA VAL A 117 15.31 2.77 -13.83
C VAL A 117 15.82 3.82 -14.83
N ALA A 118 15.49 5.10 -14.62
CA ALA A 118 16.01 6.19 -15.44
C ALA A 118 17.54 6.23 -15.43
N GLY A 119 18.17 5.87 -14.28
CA GLY A 119 19.61 5.77 -14.13
C GLY A 119 20.28 4.57 -14.81
N PHE A 120 19.53 3.65 -15.42
CA PHE A 120 20.09 2.47 -16.07
C PHE A 120 20.87 2.83 -17.34
N GLY A 121 22.12 2.35 -17.41
CA GLY A 121 22.92 2.34 -18.64
C GLY A 121 22.44 1.27 -19.63
N THR A 122 23.09 1.23 -20.79
CA THR A 122 22.72 0.29 -21.87
C THR A 122 22.78 -1.18 -21.45
N ILE A 123 23.81 -1.56 -20.68
CA ILE A 123 23.99 -2.94 -20.20
C ILE A 123 22.91 -3.29 -19.18
N GLU A 124 22.66 -2.41 -18.23
CA GLU A 124 21.63 -2.60 -17.20
C GLU A 124 20.23 -2.74 -17.81
N ARG A 125 19.91 -1.93 -18.83
CA ARG A 125 18.64 -2.03 -19.58
C ARG A 125 18.51 -3.37 -20.30
N ARG A 126 19.59 -3.85 -20.94
CA ARG A 126 19.60 -5.17 -21.61
C ARG A 126 19.40 -6.30 -20.59
N LEU A 127 20.10 -6.24 -19.45
CA LEU A 127 19.97 -7.21 -18.37
C LEU A 127 18.54 -7.18 -17.77
N ALA A 128 18.03 -6.01 -17.47
CA ALA A 128 16.67 -5.83 -16.94
C ALA A 128 15.61 -6.40 -17.90
N ARG A 129 15.75 -6.15 -19.21
CA ARG A 129 14.89 -6.73 -20.24
C ARG A 129 14.93 -8.26 -20.25
N TRP A 130 16.11 -8.83 -20.13
CA TRP A 130 16.29 -10.27 -20.08
C TRP A 130 15.66 -10.88 -18.81
N ILE A 131 15.82 -10.22 -17.66
CA ILE A 131 15.24 -10.62 -16.38
C ILE A 131 13.70 -10.56 -16.40
N LEU A 132 13.11 -9.55 -17.04
CA LEU A 132 11.65 -9.37 -17.06
C LEU A 132 10.95 -10.28 -18.07
N ARG A 133 11.63 -10.74 -19.10
CA ARG A 133 11.05 -11.50 -20.20
C ARG A 133 10.29 -12.77 -19.80
N PRO A 134 10.69 -13.58 -18.80
CA PRO A 134 9.97 -14.78 -18.39
C PRO A 134 8.66 -14.53 -17.63
N PHE A 135 8.39 -13.31 -17.19
CA PHE A 135 7.12 -13.01 -16.54
C PHE A 135 5.98 -12.98 -17.55
N THR A 136 4.88 -13.63 -17.20
CA THR A 136 3.64 -13.62 -18.00
C THR A 136 2.93 -12.27 -17.85
N ARG A 137 2.96 -11.71 -16.65
CA ARG A 137 2.30 -10.44 -16.34
C ARG A 137 3.16 -9.59 -15.40
N ILE A 138 3.24 -8.28 -15.67
CA ILE A 138 3.82 -7.31 -14.76
C ILE A 138 2.71 -6.33 -14.35
N ILE A 139 2.43 -6.26 -13.07
CA ILE A 139 1.46 -5.36 -12.46
C ILE A 139 2.20 -4.15 -11.90
N CYS A 140 1.77 -2.98 -12.26
CA CYS A 140 2.32 -1.71 -11.79
C CYS A 140 1.28 -1.01 -10.92
N ALA A 141 1.67 -0.56 -9.72
CA ALA A 141 0.76 0.09 -8.79
C ALA A 141 0.22 1.43 -9.33
N ASN A 142 0.94 2.07 -10.28
CA ASN A 142 0.51 3.30 -10.92
C ASN A 142 0.99 3.41 -12.38
N PRO A 143 0.44 4.36 -13.16
CA PRO A 143 0.80 4.55 -14.57
C PRO A 143 2.28 4.92 -14.80
N GLU A 144 2.93 5.62 -13.87
CA GLU A 144 4.31 6.06 -14.01
C GLU A 144 5.28 4.87 -13.89
N ILE A 145 5.04 3.99 -12.91
CA ILE A 145 5.75 2.71 -12.79
C ILE A 145 5.59 1.92 -14.10
N CYS A 146 4.39 1.85 -14.64
CA CYS A 146 4.12 1.13 -15.89
C CYS A 146 4.88 1.73 -17.09
N ARG A 147 4.90 3.06 -17.22
CA ARG A 147 5.69 3.75 -18.26
C ARG A 147 7.17 3.43 -18.15
N SER A 148 7.72 3.43 -16.94
CA SER A 148 9.12 3.13 -16.67
C SER A 148 9.50 1.69 -17.03
N VAL A 149 8.63 0.72 -16.71
CA VAL A 149 8.81 -0.68 -17.11
C VAL A 149 8.78 -0.84 -18.63
N LYS A 150 7.83 -0.19 -19.30
CA LYS A 150 7.74 -0.19 -20.77
C LYS A 150 8.97 0.44 -21.42
N ALA A 151 9.53 1.49 -20.83
CA ALA A 151 10.76 2.16 -21.29
C ALA A 151 12.02 1.29 -21.19
N ILE A 152 12.03 0.26 -20.34
CA ILE A 152 13.08 -0.77 -20.36
C ILE A 152 13.05 -1.54 -21.67
N GLY A 153 11.89 -1.60 -22.34
CA GLY A 153 11.71 -2.31 -23.59
C GLY A 153 11.48 -3.81 -23.41
N SER A 154 10.69 -4.20 -22.41
CA SER A 154 10.24 -5.59 -22.21
C SER A 154 9.26 -5.99 -23.31
N VAL A 155 9.79 -6.34 -24.47
CA VAL A 155 9.00 -6.79 -25.62
C VAL A 155 8.37 -8.14 -25.28
N GLY A 156 7.04 -8.23 -25.37
CA GLY A 156 6.27 -9.47 -25.21
C GLY A 156 5.74 -9.73 -23.79
N VAL A 157 6.08 -8.89 -22.79
CA VAL A 157 5.49 -9.01 -21.45
C VAL A 157 4.27 -8.10 -21.33
N GLN A 158 3.13 -8.67 -20.95
CA GLN A 158 1.94 -7.88 -20.71
C GLN A 158 2.08 -7.09 -19.41
N THR A 159 1.82 -5.77 -19.49
CA THR A 159 1.84 -4.87 -18.31
C THR A 159 0.45 -4.34 -18.06
N SER A 160 0.03 -4.36 -16.80
CA SER A 160 -1.25 -3.81 -16.33
C SER A 160 -1.01 -2.80 -15.23
N VAL A 161 -1.84 -1.76 -15.18
CA VAL A 161 -1.88 -0.83 -14.03
C VAL A 161 -3.02 -1.29 -13.14
N ILE A 162 -2.69 -1.86 -11.98
CA ILE A 162 -3.66 -2.25 -10.96
C ILE A 162 -3.16 -1.68 -9.63
N PRO A 163 -3.79 -0.61 -9.12
CA PRO A 163 -3.50 -0.06 -7.82
C PRO A 163 -3.58 -1.10 -6.70
N ALA A 164 -2.80 -0.90 -5.63
CA ALA A 164 -2.63 -1.92 -4.60
C ALA A 164 -3.82 -2.05 -3.63
N PHE A 165 -4.87 -1.22 -3.76
CA PHE A 165 -6.03 -1.24 -2.88
C PHE A 165 -7.06 -2.30 -3.29
N LEU A 166 -7.32 -3.26 -2.42
CA LEU A 166 -8.27 -4.37 -2.61
C LEU A 166 -9.54 -4.22 -1.76
N GLY A 167 -9.94 -2.99 -1.51
CA GLY A 167 -11.13 -2.69 -0.71
C GLY A 167 -10.88 -2.69 0.80
N VAL A 168 -11.91 -2.34 1.55
CA VAL A 168 -11.95 -2.43 3.00
C VAL A 168 -12.98 -3.49 3.36
N SER A 169 -12.51 -4.65 3.82
CA SER A 169 -13.37 -5.80 4.15
C SER A 169 -14.21 -5.59 5.41
N HIS A 170 -13.73 -4.76 6.34
CA HIS A 170 -14.40 -4.46 7.60
C HIS A 170 -14.05 -3.06 8.08
N ALA A 171 -14.84 -2.53 8.99
CA ALA A 171 -14.63 -1.21 9.60
C ALA A 171 -14.44 -1.40 11.12
N PRO A 172 -13.17 -1.59 11.57
CA PRO A 172 -12.90 -1.83 12.98
C PRO A 172 -13.37 -0.68 13.87
N GLU A 173 -13.75 -0.99 15.09
CA GLU A 173 -14.06 0.01 16.09
C GLU A 173 -12.78 0.49 16.81
N LEU A 174 -12.83 1.72 17.32
CA LEU A 174 -11.78 2.25 18.15
C LEU A 174 -11.70 1.47 19.48
N SER A 175 -10.49 1.18 19.93
CA SER A 175 -10.28 0.75 21.31
C SER A 175 -10.74 1.85 22.29
N PRO A 176 -11.08 1.55 23.55
CA PRO A 176 -11.44 2.57 24.52
C PRO A 176 -10.37 3.67 24.66
N GLN A 177 -9.09 3.30 24.59
CA GLN A 177 -7.98 4.26 24.65
C GLN A 177 -7.92 5.16 23.42
N ASP A 178 -8.08 4.59 22.21
CA ASP A 178 -8.06 5.36 20.97
C ASP A 178 -9.32 6.23 20.85
N ARG A 179 -10.45 5.79 21.41
CA ARG A 179 -11.68 6.59 21.46
C ARG A 179 -11.46 7.83 22.31
N THR A 180 -10.95 7.67 23.55
CA THR A 180 -10.62 8.80 24.43
C THR A 180 -9.63 9.77 23.78
N LEU A 181 -8.58 9.23 23.14
CA LEU A 181 -7.61 10.02 22.41
C LEU A 181 -8.25 10.81 21.25
N SER A 182 -9.07 10.16 20.45
CA SER A 182 -9.72 10.77 19.28
C SER A 182 -10.77 11.81 19.68
N GLU A 183 -11.50 11.58 20.77
CA GLU A 183 -12.51 12.51 21.29
C GLU A 183 -11.91 13.76 21.94
N GLY A 184 -10.62 13.69 22.33
CA GLY A 184 -9.88 14.82 22.89
C GLY A 184 -9.52 15.90 21.86
N PHE A 185 -9.69 15.64 20.57
CA PHE A 185 -9.31 16.57 19.50
C PHE A 185 -10.50 16.95 18.62
N ARG A 186 -10.63 18.25 18.31
CA ARG A 186 -11.65 18.80 17.41
C ARG A 186 -11.10 20.01 16.64
N PRO A 187 -10.78 19.88 15.36
CA PRO A 187 -10.82 18.67 14.52
C PRO A 187 -9.67 17.69 14.78
N LEU A 188 -9.89 16.41 14.44
CA LEU A 188 -8.87 15.35 14.47
C LEU A 188 -8.25 15.15 13.09
N LEU A 189 -6.95 15.35 13.00
CA LEU A 189 -6.15 14.98 11.84
C LEU A 189 -5.47 13.63 12.09
N VAL A 190 -5.40 12.79 11.06
CA VAL A 190 -4.57 11.57 11.09
C VAL A 190 -3.57 11.63 9.95
N ALA A 191 -2.29 11.56 10.28
CA ALA A 191 -1.20 11.53 9.30
C ALA A 191 -0.47 10.20 9.34
N VAL A 192 -0.35 9.57 8.15
CA VAL A 192 0.33 8.27 8.00
C VAL A 192 1.59 8.44 7.19
N ALA A 193 2.74 8.12 7.79
CA ALA A 193 4.02 8.07 7.11
C ALA A 193 4.28 6.70 6.49
N GLY A 194 5.08 6.65 5.44
CA GLY A 194 5.52 5.40 4.82
C GLY A 194 5.86 5.56 3.34
N GLY A 195 6.50 4.54 2.78
CA GLY A 195 6.84 4.51 1.35
C GLY A 195 8.09 5.28 0.94
N GLU A 196 8.77 5.96 1.87
CA GLU A 196 9.94 6.81 1.63
C GLU A 196 11.19 6.32 2.36
N GLU A 197 12.37 6.81 1.95
CA GLU A 197 13.63 6.60 2.67
C GLU A 197 13.66 7.35 4.01
N ASP A 198 13.03 8.51 4.11
CA ASP A 198 12.84 9.29 5.35
C ASP A 198 11.35 9.63 5.56
N PRO A 199 10.57 8.72 6.15
CA PRO A 199 9.14 8.92 6.37
C PRO A 199 8.84 10.07 7.35
N GLU A 200 9.77 10.44 8.23
CA GLU A 200 9.58 11.53 9.18
C GLU A 200 9.69 12.92 8.53
N ARG A 201 10.34 13.02 7.36
CA ARG A 201 10.41 14.27 6.60
C ARG A 201 9.02 14.79 6.20
N GLY A 202 8.15 13.91 5.76
CA GLY A 202 6.76 14.26 5.45
C GLY A 202 5.97 14.66 6.69
N LEU A 203 6.16 13.97 7.82
CA LEU A 203 5.52 14.31 9.09
C LEU A 203 5.98 15.67 9.63
N ALA A 204 7.23 16.07 9.40
CA ALA A 204 7.69 17.39 9.76
C ALA A 204 6.92 18.51 9.02
N VAL A 205 6.54 18.29 7.77
CA VAL A 205 5.66 19.20 7.02
C VAL A 205 4.29 19.30 7.68
N VAL A 206 3.71 18.17 8.10
CA VAL A 206 2.42 18.14 8.81
C VAL A 206 2.49 18.91 10.12
N LEU A 207 3.48 18.63 10.97
CA LEU A 207 3.62 19.28 12.26
C LEU A 207 3.75 20.81 12.14
N ARG A 208 4.54 21.29 11.17
CA ARG A 208 4.66 22.74 10.93
C ARG A 208 3.36 23.35 10.39
N ALA A 209 2.59 22.63 9.60
CA ALA A 209 1.26 23.08 9.16
C ALA A 209 0.27 23.10 10.34
N VAL A 210 0.29 22.10 11.21
CA VAL A 210 -0.52 22.07 12.45
C VAL A 210 -0.16 23.27 13.34
N GLN A 211 1.13 23.59 13.51
CA GLN A 211 1.55 24.76 14.27
C GLN A 211 0.94 26.07 13.75
N GLN A 212 0.79 26.22 12.42
CA GLN A 212 0.14 27.37 11.82
C GLN A 212 -1.39 27.38 12.03
N LEU A 213 -2.01 26.23 12.24
CA LEU A 213 -3.47 26.08 12.39
C LEU A 213 -3.95 26.20 13.83
N VAL A 214 -3.13 25.85 14.82
CA VAL A 214 -3.49 25.89 16.25
C VAL A 214 -4.05 27.24 16.70
N PRO A 215 -3.51 28.41 16.29
CA PRO A 215 -4.10 29.70 16.70
C PRO A 215 -5.54 29.95 16.23
N VAL A 216 -5.97 29.27 15.14
CA VAL A 216 -7.33 29.36 14.57
C VAL A 216 -8.21 28.22 15.04
N HIS A 217 -7.62 27.07 15.35
CA HIS A 217 -8.27 25.85 15.81
C HIS A 217 -7.60 25.36 17.12
N PRO A 218 -7.91 25.97 18.28
CA PRO A 218 -7.23 25.66 19.55
C PRO A 218 -7.38 24.21 20.02
N ASP A 219 -8.42 23.52 19.63
CA ASP A 219 -8.70 22.12 19.99
C ASP A 219 -8.24 21.12 18.91
N LEU A 220 -7.54 21.61 17.86
CA LEU A 220 -7.03 20.77 16.80
C LEU A 220 -5.97 19.82 17.33
N GLY A 221 -6.08 18.55 16.96
CA GLY A 221 -5.04 17.59 17.23
C GLY A 221 -4.71 16.70 16.03
N THR A 222 -3.51 16.14 16.10
CA THR A 222 -3.03 15.22 15.05
C THR A 222 -2.45 13.95 15.63
N ILE A 223 -2.86 12.81 15.08
CA ILE A 223 -2.28 11.49 15.35
C ILE A 223 -1.32 11.15 14.21
N LEU A 224 -0.08 10.86 14.57
CA LEU A 224 1.00 10.52 13.65
C LEU A 224 1.32 9.03 13.79
N MET A 225 1.25 8.28 12.69
CA MET A 225 1.52 6.84 12.70
C MET A 225 2.28 6.37 11.47
N GLY A 226 2.95 5.23 11.57
CA GLY A 226 3.69 4.58 10.50
C GLY A 226 4.94 3.87 11.00
N TRP A 227 5.45 2.98 10.17
CA TRP A 227 6.65 2.23 10.46
C TRP A 227 7.88 3.16 10.51
N GLN A 228 8.76 2.95 11.50
CA GLN A 228 9.95 3.77 11.77
C GLN A 228 9.65 5.25 12.10
N VAL A 229 8.45 5.58 12.55
CA VAL A 229 8.08 6.93 13.00
C VAL A 229 8.37 7.08 14.48
N GLY A 230 9.02 8.16 14.87
CA GLY A 230 9.22 8.52 16.28
C GLY A 230 10.54 9.21 16.60
N PRO A 231 11.72 8.72 16.17
CA PRO A 231 12.99 9.27 16.62
C PRO A 231 13.19 10.77 16.37
N LYS A 232 12.82 11.26 15.19
CA LYS A 232 12.90 12.70 14.84
C LYS A 232 11.57 13.43 15.10
N THR A 233 10.46 12.72 14.99
CA THR A 233 9.11 13.30 15.11
C THR A 233 8.82 13.75 16.52
N ARG A 234 9.16 12.94 17.55
CA ARG A 234 8.91 13.29 18.97
C ARG A 234 9.66 14.54 19.44
N PRO A 235 10.99 14.69 19.18
CA PRO A 235 11.69 15.93 19.51
C PRO A 235 11.09 17.15 18.80
N LEU A 236 10.68 17.01 17.53
CA LEU A 236 10.09 18.10 16.76
C LEU A 236 8.73 18.54 17.32
N ILE A 237 7.91 17.63 17.85
CA ILE A 237 6.66 17.98 18.54
C ILE A 237 6.94 18.92 19.72
N GLN A 238 7.98 18.63 20.51
CA GLN A 238 8.37 19.47 21.64
C GLN A 238 8.94 20.82 21.18
N GLU A 239 9.83 20.81 20.18
CA GLU A 239 10.42 22.03 19.61
C GLU A 239 9.35 23.01 19.08
N LEU A 240 8.29 22.48 18.45
CA LEU A 240 7.21 23.28 17.88
C LEU A 240 6.13 23.67 18.91
N GLY A 241 6.24 23.23 20.16
CA GLY A 241 5.24 23.52 21.21
C GLY A 241 3.91 22.80 20.97
N LEU A 242 3.92 21.61 20.36
CA LEU A 242 2.72 20.87 19.97
C LEU A 242 2.43 19.67 20.89
N ALA A 243 2.94 19.67 22.12
CA ALA A 243 2.76 18.55 23.05
C ALA A 243 1.28 18.20 23.31
N ASP A 244 0.40 19.21 23.34
CA ASP A 244 -1.04 19.03 23.54
C ASP A 244 -1.83 18.85 22.22
N HIS A 245 -1.17 18.95 21.07
CA HIS A 245 -1.78 18.94 19.74
C HIS A 245 -1.31 17.78 18.83
N ALA A 246 -0.31 17.01 19.28
CA ALA A 246 0.27 15.96 18.45
C ALA A 246 0.62 14.71 19.24
N VAL A 247 0.11 13.57 18.82
CA VAL A 247 0.42 12.27 19.39
C VAL A 247 1.09 11.37 18.38
N CYS A 248 2.28 10.87 18.73
CA CYS A 248 3.05 9.96 17.88
C CYS A 248 2.85 8.51 18.34
N LEU A 249 2.04 7.75 17.64
CA LEU A 249 1.77 6.34 17.92
C LEU A 249 2.87 5.40 17.39
N GLY A 250 3.58 5.82 16.33
CA GLY A 250 4.51 4.94 15.63
C GLY A 250 3.80 3.88 14.81
N GLU A 251 4.33 2.65 14.79
CA GLU A 251 3.71 1.53 14.11
C GLU A 251 2.45 1.05 14.83
N VAL A 252 1.39 0.85 14.08
CA VAL A 252 0.10 0.31 14.57
C VAL A 252 -0.35 -0.85 13.70
N SER A 253 -1.21 -1.72 14.22
CA SER A 253 -1.86 -2.76 13.41
C SER A 253 -2.75 -2.16 12.32
N HIS A 254 -3.02 -2.91 11.24
CA HIS A 254 -3.86 -2.43 10.16
C HIS A 254 -5.27 -2.07 10.64
N ASP A 255 -5.87 -2.90 11.50
CA ASP A 255 -7.20 -2.63 12.09
C ASP A 255 -7.22 -1.33 12.90
N ARG A 256 -6.19 -1.09 13.72
CA ARG A 256 -6.07 0.16 14.46
C ARG A 256 -5.89 1.36 13.52
N CYS A 257 -5.11 1.20 12.45
CA CYS A 257 -4.98 2.21 11.41
C CYS A 257 -6.34 2.53 10.78
N LEU A 258 -7.09 1.52 10.32
CA LEU A 258 -8.42 1.69 9.74
C LEU A 258 -9.41 2.39 10.70
N ALA A 259 -9.42 1.98 11.97
CA ALA A 259 -10.27 2.60 12.99
C ALA A 259 -9.96 4.09 13.18
N LEU A 260 -8.68 4.46 13.26
CA LEU A 260 -8.23 5.85 13.39
C LEU A 260 -8.49 6.67 12.13
N LEU A 261 -8.25 6.13 10.94
CA LEU A 261 -8.60 6.78 9.67
C LEU A 261 -10.09 7.10 9.63
N ARG A 262 -10.92 6.10 9.96
CA ARG A 262 -12.39 6.27 9.97
C ARG A 262 -12.87 7.30 10.99
N ALA A 263 -12.19 7.45 12.12
CA ALA A 263 -12.56 8.38 13.18
C ALA A 263 -12.12 9.82 12.90
N SER A 264 -11.16 10.03 12.00
CA SER A 264 -10.59 11.36 11.73
C SER A 264 -11.54 12.26 10.93
N ASP A 265 -11.37 13.57 11.10
CA ASP A 265 -12.04 14.60 10.29
C ASP A 265 -11.31 14.83 8.96
N VAL A 266 -10.00 14.63 8.92
CA VAL A 266 -9.19 14.66 7.71
C VAL A 266 -7.96 13.77 7.83
N VAL A 267 -7.64 13.08 6.74
CA VAL A 267 -6.40 12.30 6.63
C VAL A 267 -5.37 13.08 5.82
N VAL A 268 -4.14 13.11 6.33
CA VAL A 268 -3.02 13.80 5.67
C VAL A 268 -1.99 12.80 5.19
N ARG A 269 -1.61 12.90 3.92
CA ARG A 269 -0.53 12.12 3.32
C ARG A 269 0.51 13.06 2.72
N SER A 270 1.60 13.32 3.44
CA SER A 270 2.61 14.34 3.11
C SER A 270 3.91 13.75 2.57
N THR A 271 3.84 12.59 1.91
CA THR A 271 5.00 11.90 1.36
C THR A 271 5.64 12.66 0.18
N PHE A 272 6.96 12.53 0.03
CA PHE A 272 7.69 13.11 -1.10
C PHE A 272 7.68 12.22 -2.34
N VAL A 273 7.54 10.91 -2.13
CA VAL A 273 7.41 9.90 -3.18
C VAL A 273 6.42 8.84 -2.72
N ASP A 274 5.56 8.39 -3.60
CA ASP A 274 4.60 7.33 -3.31
C ASP A 274 4.35 6.47 -4.55
N GLY A 275 4.11 5.19 -4.36
CA GLY A 275 3.68 4.30 -5.44
C GLY A 275 2.17 4.38 -5.65
N ASP A 276 1.45 3.85 -4.67
CA ASP A 276 -0.01 3.99 -4.50
C ASP A 276 -0.30 3.84 -3.01
N ALA A 277 -0.73 4.93 -2.40
CA ALA A 277 -0.94 4.96 -0.95
C ALA A 277 -2.25 4.27 -0.58
N ILE A 278 -2.19 3.03 -0.11
CA ILE A 278 -3.36 2.26 0.35
C ILE A 278 -4.16 3.07 1.39
N THR A 279 -3.49 3.70 2.35
CA THR A 279 -4.15 4.49 3.41
C THR A 279 -4.95 5.68 2.89
N VAL A 280 -4.53 6.27 1.76
CA VAL A 280 -5.31 7.32 1.07
C VAL A 280 -6.61 6.73 0.53
N ARG A 281 -6.53 5.56 -0.10
CA ARG A 281 -7.72 4.89 -0.65
C ARG A 281 -8.65 4.36 0.43
N GLU A 282 -8.10 3.87 1.53
CA GLU A 282 -8.85 3.44 2.72
C GLU A 282 -9.63 4.60 3.34
N ALA A 283 -8.99 5.76 3.51
CA ALA A 283 -9.65 6.97 4.02
C ALA A 283 -10.79 7.41 3.08
N LEU A 284 -10.53 7.47 1.77
CA LEU A 284 -11.56 7.78 0.78
C LEU A 284 -12.70 6.77 0.78
N ALA A 285 -12.42 5.47 0.97
CA ALA A 285 -13.44 4.43 1.07
C ALA A 285 -14.35 4.60 2.31
N PHE A 286 -13.84 5.19 3.39
CA PHE A 286 -14.62 5.60 4.56
C PHE A 286 -15.34 6.94 4.37
N GLY A 287 -15.16 7.61 3.25
CA GLY A 287 -15.72 8.95 3.00
C GLY A 287 -14.98 10.05 3.79
N VAL A 288 -13.79 9.77 4.30
CA VAL A 288 -12.97 10.75 5.03
C VAL A 288 -12.23 11.63 4.02
N PRO A 289 -12.27 12.95 4.13
CA PRO A 289 -11.50 13.85 3.30
C PRO A 289 -10.00 13.57 3.39
N VAL A 290 -9.29 13.64 2.27
CA VAL A 290 -7.84 13.44 2.22
C VAL A 290 -7.17 14.66 1.63
N VAL A 291 -6.14 15.16 2.34
CA VAL A 291 -5.21 16.17 1.84
C VAL A 291 -3.85 15.49 1.64
N ALA A 292 -3.36 15.45 0.41
CA ALA A 292 -2.09 14.79 0.11
C ALA A 292 -1.15 15.63 -0.74
N SER A 293 0.15 15.41 -0.56
CA SER A 293 1.17 16.01 -1.42
C SER A 293 1.01 15.54 -2.86
N ASP A 294 1.24 16.42 -3.81
CA ASP A 294 1.33 16.06 -5.22
C ASP A 294 2.62 15.25 -5.47
N THR A 295 2.45 13.96 -5.75
CA THR A 295 3.54 13.00 -6.04
C THR A 295 3.43 12.41 -7.44
N ASP A 296 2.89 13.19 -8.39
CA ASP A 296 2.65 12.82 -9.78
C ASP A 296 1.55 11.74 -9.98
N PHE A 297 1.16 11.05 -8.90
CA PHE A 297 0.03 10.12 -8.90
C PHE A 297 -0.72 10.12 -7.57
N ARG A 298 -2.00 10.48 -7.63
CA ARG A 298 -2.96 10.32 -6.52
C ARG A 298 -4.31 9.87 -7.08
N PRO A 299 -5.10 9.11 -6.31
CA PRO A 299 -6.46 8.77 -6.73
C PRO A 299 -7.34 10.02 -6.78
N GLU A 300 -8.42 9.93 -7.53
CA GLU A 300 -9.46 10.96 -7.57
C GLU A 300 -10.07 11.19 -6.19
N GLY A 301 -10.53 12.41 -5.91
CA GLY A 301 -11.13 12.80 -4.64
C GLY A 301 -10.15 13.31 -3.58
N VAL A 302 -8.85 13.34 -3.88
CA VAL A 302 -7.80 13.88 -3.00
C VAL A 302 -7.64 15.39 -3.23
N THR A 303 -7.60 16.17 -2.15
CA THR A 303 -7.16 17.57 -2.20
C THR A 303 -5.65 17.62 -2.25
N LEU A 304 -5.07 18.13 -3.33
CA LEU A 304 -3.62 18.20 -3.51
C LEU A 304 -3.02 19.47 -2.93
N PHE A 305 -1.85 19.31 -2.30
CA PHE A 305 -0.97 20.42 -1.93
C PHE A 305 0.43 20.25 -2.53
N ARG A 306 1.16 21.35 -2.71
CA ARG A 306 2.52 21.31 -3.27
C ARG A 306 3.46 20.56 -2.35
N ARG A 307 4.15 19.57 -2.89
CA ARG A 307 5.08 18.68 -2.18
C ARG A 307 6.07 19.46 -1.30
N GLY A 308 6.03 19.18 0.01
CA GLY A 308 6.91 19.83 1.00
C GLY A 308 6.54 21.27 1.39
N ASP A 309 5.47 21.84 0.83
CA ASP A 309 5.04 23.20 1.12
C ASP A 309 4.10 23.22 2.34
N VAL A 310 4.64 23.69 3.46
CA VAL A 310 3.92 23.81 4.72
C VAL A 310 2.73 24.75 4.65
N SER A 311 2.92 25.91 4.01
CA SER A 311 1.88 26.94 3.91
C SER A 311 0.73 26.51 3.01
N ASP A 312 1.03 25.86 1.87
CA ASP A 312 -0.01 25.33 1.00
C ASP A 312 -0.78 24.20 1.69
N LEU A 313 -0.11 23.32 2.46
CA LEU A 313 -0.78 22.31 3.28
C LEU A 313 -1.72 22.95 4.29
N ALA A 314 -1.27 23.97 5.03
CA ALA A 314 -2.10 24.66 6.02
C ALA A 314 -3.34 25.31 5.38
N VAL A 315 -3.21 25.95 4.23
CA VAL A 315 -4.32 26.53 3.46
C VAL A 315 -5.31 25.45 3.01
N LYS A 316 -4.82 24.31 2.48
CA LYS A 316 -5.68 23.21 2.04
C LYS A 316 -6.43 22.55 3.22
N LEU A 317 -5.76 22.38 4.36
CA LEU A 317 -6.38 21.87 5.57
C LEU A 317 -7.47 22.82 6.08
N SER A 318 -7.18 24.13 6.18
CA SER A 318 -8.19 25.15 6.57
C SER A 318 -9.41 25.09 5.66
N HIS A 319 -9.21 24.96 4.35
CA HIS A 319 -10.30 24.87 3.39
C HIS A 319 -11.16 23.61 3.59
N VAL A 320 -10.52 22.45 3.79
CA VAL A 320 -11.23 21.18 4.01
C VAL A 320 -11.98 21.19 5.33
N LEU A 321 -11.37 21.71 6.40
CA LEU A 321 -11.98 21.80 7.73
C LEU A 321 -13.14 22.80 7.82
N ALA A 322 -13.14 23.84 6.98
CA ALA A 322 -14.26 24.79 6.88
C ALA A 322 -15.51 24.24 6.17
N GLN A 323 -15.36 23.14 5.42
CA GLN A 323 -16.50 22.50 4.79
C GLN A 323 -17.32 21.74 5.85
N PRO A 324 -18.66 21.72 5.73
CA PRO A 324 -19.45 20.86 6.60
C PRO A 324 -18.85 19.44 6.56
N THR A 325 -18.59 18.86 7.72
CA THR A 325 -18.05 17.50 7.85
C THR A 325 -19.09 16.48 7.39
N GLY A 326 -19.40 16.56 6.12
CA GLY A 326 -20.24 15.59 5.43
C GLY A 326 -19.34 14.39 5.10
N ARG A 327 -19.25 13.44 6.02
CA ARG A 327 -18.95 12.07 5.63
C ARG A 327 -20.05 11.69 4.64
N ASP A 328 -19.80 11.93 3.36
CA ASP A 328 -20.73 11.55 2.31
C ASP A 328 -20.41 10.11 1.88
N PRO A 329 -21.14 9.10 2.41
CA PRO A 329 -20.95 7.72 2.02
C PRO A 329 -21.26 7.49 0.53
N SER A 330 -21.95 8.45 -0.12
CA SER A 330 -22.26 8.36 -1.56
C SER A 330 -21.06 8.75 -2.44
N ARG A 331 -20.09 9.47 -1.89
CA ARG A 331 -18.78 9.77 -2.52
C ARG A 331 -17.80 8.61 -2.45
N ARG A 332 -18.24 7.37 -2.35
CA ARG A 332 -17.33 6.24 -2.47
C ARG A 332 -16.76 6.22 -3.89
N PRO A 333 -15.51 6.63 -4.07
CA PRO A 333 -14.85 6.34 -5.34
C PRO A 333 -14.78 4.82 -5.44
N ALA A 334 -15.31 4.27 -6.52
CA ALA A 334 -15.22 2.84 -6.83
C ALA A 334 -13.78 2.49 -7.21
N HIS A 335 -12.85 2.49 -6.24
CA HIS A 335 -11.43 2.27 -6.47
C HIS A 335 -10.94 0.94 -5.88
N ASP A 336 -11.85 0.07 -5.49
CA ASP A 336 -11.56 -1.30 -5.12
C ASP A 336 -11.11 -2.08 -6.37
N GLN A 337 -9.90 -2.63 -6.31
CA GLN A 337 -9.28 -3.38 -7.40
C GLN A 337 -9.43 -4.90 -7.24
N SER A 338 -10.24 -5.37 -6.29
CA SER A 338 -10.45 -6.80 -6.03
C SER A 338 -10.96 -7.53 -7.27
N ALA A 339 -11.92 -6.94 -7.97
CA ALA A 339 -12.47 -7.53 -9.21
C ALA A 339 -11.39 -7.60 -10.31
N SER A 340 -10.67 -6.51 -10.58
CA SER A 340 -9.61 -6.47 -11.59
C SER A 340 -8.48 -7.45 -11.28
N MET A 341 -8.13 -7.59 -9.99
CA MET A 341 -7.11 -8.53 -9.55
C MET A 341 -7.61 -9.96 -9.70
N TRP A 342 -8.87 -10.24 -9.33
CA TRP A 342 -9.47 -11.56 -9.51
C TRP A 342 -9.57 -11.95 -10.98
N GLU A 343 -10.03 -11.07 -11.87
CA GLU A 343 -10.12 -11.30 -13.31
C GLU A 343 -8.76 -11.68 -13.90
N LEU A 344 -7.70 -10.98 -13.49
CA LEU A 344 -6.34 -11.31 -13.92
C LEU A 344 -5.94 -12.73 -13.47
N TYR A 345 -6.22 -13.11 -12.23
CA TYR A 345 -5.93 -14.47 -11.77
C TYR A 345 -6.79 -15.53 -12.48
N ALA A 346 -8.05 -15.25 -12.74
CA ALA A 346 -8.95 -16.13 -13.46
C ALA A 346 -8.46 -16.36 -14.90
N GLU A 347 -8.02 -15.29 -15.59
CA GLU A 347 -7.38 -15.38 -16.91
C GLU A 347 -6.14 -16.29 -16.87
N LEU A 348 -5.20 -16.01 -15.95
CA LEU A 348 -3.95 -16.77 -15.81
C LEU A 348 -4.16 -18.25 -15.44
N LEU A 349 -5.24 -18.57 -14.79
CA LEU A 349 -5.62 -19.93 -14.40
C LEU A 349 -6.41 -20.68 -15.50
N GLY A 350 -6.65 -20.04 -16.65
CA GLY A 350 -7.34 -20.64 -17.79
C GLY A 350 -8.82 -20.91 -17.56
N SER A 351 -9.50 -20.08 -16.77
CA SER A 351 -10.96 -20.15 -16.61
C SER A 351 -11.65 -19.31 -17.70
N GLU A 352 -12.02 -19.94 -18.79
CA GLU A 352 -12.96 -19.40 -19.76
C GLU A 352 -14.36 -19.37 -19.14
N ASN A 353 -14.69 -18.45 -18.29
CA ASN A 353 -16.07 -18.03 -17.99
C ASN A 353 -16.14 -17.03 -16.82
N THR A 354 -15.99 -15.75 -17.09
CA THR A 354 -16.26 -14.74 -16.06
C THR A 354 -17.18 -13.61 -16.54
N ALA A 355 -17.85 -13.77 -17.68
CA ALA A 355 -18.76 -12.72 -18.19
C ALA A 355 -20.19 -12.77 -17.59
N SER A 356 -20.55 -13.71 -16.71
CA SER A 356 -21.94 -13.85 -16.24
C SER A 356 -22.15 -14.16 -14.75
N GLY A 357 -21.13 -13.97 -13.92
CA GLY A 357 -21.22 -14.22 -12.48
C GLY A 357 -20.82 -13.01 -11.64
N LEU A 358 -21.60 -11.92 -11.69
CA LEU A 358 -21.61 -10.93 -10.63
C LEU A 358 -22.00 -11.63 -9.33
N VAL A 359 -21.02 -12.12 -8.56
CA VAL A 359 -21.24 -12.54 -7.19
C VAL A 359 -21.68 -11.30 -6.44
N GLN A 360 -22.96 -11.25 -6.10
CA GLN A 360 -23.48 -10.24 -5.20
C GLN A 360 -22.61 -10.25 -3.93
N PRO A 361 -22.22 -9.09 -3.41
CA PRO A 361 -21.57 -9.03 -2.11
C PRO A 361 -22.47 -9.71 -1.07
N PRO A 362 -21.90 -10.37 -0.05
CA PRO A 362 -22.68 -11.04 0.99
C PRO A 362 -23.66 -10.04 1.61
N PRO A 363 -24.88 -10.50 1.98
CA PRO A 363 -25.90 -9.63 2.55
C PRO A 363 -25.35 -8.96 3.82
N ARG A 364 -25.59 -7.66 3.93
CA ARG A 364 -25.23 -6.87 5.11
C ARG A 364 -25.84 -7.52 6.35
N PRO A 365 -25.11 -7.62 7.48
CA PRO A 365 -25.74 -7.96 8.75
C PRO A 365 -26.84 -6.93 9.03
N ALA A 366 -28.02 -7.42 9.36
CA ALA A 366 -29.16 -6.60 9.71
C ALA A 366 -28.78 -5.67 10.87
N ALA A 367 -29.08 -4.39 10.71
CA ALA A 367 -29.00 -3.44 11.80
C ALA A 367 -29.92 -3.93 12.92
N SER A 368 -29.34 -4.32 14.06
CA SER A 368 -30.11 -4.55 15.27
C SER A 368 -30.64 -3.20 15.75
N THR A 369 -31.96 -3.09 15.76
CA THR A 369 -32.76 -2.01 16.37
C THR A 369 -32.46 -1.86 17.84
#